data_2ecc81a7f29fca8d2a2819da3e783e75
#
_entry.id   2ecc81a7f29fca8d2a2819da3e783e75
#
_cell.length_a   1.000
_cell.length_b   1.000
_cell.length_c   1.000
_cell.angle_alpha   90.00
_cell.angle_beta   90.00
_cell.angle_gamma   90.00
#
_symmetry.space_group_name_H-M   'P 1'
#
loop_
_entity.id
_entity.type
_entity.pdbx_description
1 polymer ?
#
loop_
_entity_poly.entity_id
_entity_poly.type
_entity_poly.pdbx_seq_one_letter_code
_entity_poly.pdbx_strand_id
1 'polypeptide(L)'
;MLTIGCHLSISDGYEAMGKTALSIGVNTFAFFTRNPRGGSVRQLDLDDVAALRSLMAEHSFGPLVAHAPYTYNPCSAKERAREFALEAMGEDLRRMEALPGNYYNFHPGAHVGQGVERGIELIADTLCQVMFEGQRTCVLLETMAGKGTEVGSRFEELAAIIDAVCARRPELDECLGVCLDTCHVSDAGYDIVHDLDGVLDEFDRVVGASRLRAVHINDSKNPCGAHKDRHEVIGAGCLGSAELGGGEDVFARIVSHPHLRDLPFILETPNELAGYAREIELLRGLQTD
;
A
#
# COMPACT_ATOMS: atom_id res chain seq x y z
N MET A 1 -16.63 3.07 -12.25
CA MET A 1 -16.62 3.94 -11.07
C MET A 1 -15.32 3.67 -10.34
N LEU A 2 -14.55 4.69 -10.00
CA LEU A 2 -13.26 4.59 -9.33
C LEU A 2 -13.41 3.87 -7.98
N THR A 3 -12.60 2.83 -7.77
CA THR A 3 -12.46 2.16 -6.46
C THR A 3 -11.49 2.99 -5.63
N ILE A 4 -12.03 3.77 -4.68
CA ILE A 4 -11.23 4.74 -3.94
C ILE A 4 -11.69 4.86 -2.48
N GLY A 5 -10.74 5.03 -1.59
CA GLY A 5 -10.96 5.25 -0.18
C GLY A 5 -9.77 5.88 0.52
N CYS A 6 -9.76 5.80 1.84
CA CYS A 6 -8.71 6.37 2.67
C CYS A 6 -8.39 5.42 3.83
N HIS A 7 -7.41 5.80 4.66
CA HIS A 7 -7.06 5.07 5.86
C HIS A 7 -8.08 5.32 6.98
N LEU A 8 -8.70 4.24 7.50
CA LEU A 8 -9.70 4.31 8.57
C LEU A 8 -9.21 3.66 9.87
N SER A 9 -9.79 4.08 10.98
CA SER A 9 -9.46 3.51 12.30
C SER A 9 -10.28 2.25 12.58
N ILE A 10 -9.61 1.17 12.99
CA ILE A 10 -10.24 -0.07 13.46
C ILE A 10 -10.70 0.00 14.94
N SER A 11 -10.55 1.13 15.62
CA SER A 11 -10.81 1.25 17.06
C SER A 11 -12.21 0.82 17.48
N ASP A 12 -13.21 1.11 16.64
CA ASP A 12 -14.62 0.83 16.91
C ASP A 12 -15.12 -0.47 16.26
N GLY A 13 -14.22 -1.22 15.62
CA GLY A 13 -14.49 -2.51 14.99
C GLY A 13 -14.60 -2.48 13.47
N TYR A 14 -14.79 -3.66 12.91
CA TYR A 14 -14.82 -3.87 11.46
C TYR A 14 -16.09 -3.30 10.80
N GLU A 15 -17.26 -3.59 11.34
CA GLU A 15 -18.52 -3.06 10.83
C GLU A 15 -18.55 -1.52 10.89
N ALA A 16 -18.02 -0.94 11.98
CA ALA A 16 -17.93 0.50 12.16
C ALA A 16 -17.05 1.17 11.10
N MET A 17 -15.93 0.56 10.71
CA MET A 17 -15.12 1.03 9.57
C MET A 17 -15.93 1.07 8.28
N GLY A 18 -16.67 0.00 7.98
CA GLY A 18 -17.53 -0.07 6.79
C GLY A 18 -18.60 1.03 6.78
N LYS A 19 -19.27 1.27 7.92
CA LYS A 19 -20.24 2.35 8.08
C LYS A 19 -19.61 3.73 7.91
N THR A 20 -18.39 3.92 8.45
CA THR A 20 -17.64 5.16 8.28
C THR A 20 -17.28 5.36 6.80
N ALA A 21 -16.81 4.33 6.13
CA ALA A 21 -16.52 4.35 4.70
C ALA A 21 -17.74 4.83 3.89
N LEU A 22 -18.90 4.23 4.12
CA LEU A 22 -20.15 4.63 3.46
C LEU A 22 -20.53 6.09 3.75
N SER A 23 -20.31 6.57 4.97
CA SER A 23 -20.68 7.95 5.36
C SER A 23 -19.90 9.03 4.62
N ILE A 24 -18.70 8.70 4.12
CA ILE A 24 -17.86 9.58 3.30
C ILE A 24 -17.83 9.17 1.83
N GLY A 25 -18.72 8.25 1.43
CA GLY A 25 -18.93 7.87 0.05
C GLY A 25 -17.83 7.01 -0.57
N VAL A 26 -16.98 6.31 0.21
CA VAL A 26 -15.92 5.45 -0.33
C VAL A 26 -16.40 4.01 -0.55
N ASN A 27 -15.74 3.29 -1.43
CA ASN A 27 -16.02 1.90 -1.79
C ASN A 27 -14.82 0.96 -1.63
N THR A 28 -13.79 1.40 -0.96
CA THR A 28 -12.66 0.65 -0.41
C THR A 28 -12.05 1.45 0.74
N PHE A 29 -11.15 0.87 1.51
CA PHE A 29 -10.36 1.59 2.51
C PHE A 29 -9.14 0.79 2.95
N ALA A 30 -8.17 1.49 3.57
CA ALA A 30 -7.10 0.84 4.30
C ALA A 30 -7.33 0.95 5.82
N PHE A 31 -6.70 0.06 6.57
CA PHE A 31 -6.68 0.08 8.03
C PHE A 31 -5.45 -0.63 8.57
N PHE A 32 -4.96 -0.22 9.75
CA PHE A 32 -3.91 -0.97 10.41
C PHE A 32 -4.44 -2.24 11.07
N THR A 33 -3.79 -3.37 10.82
CA THR A 33 -4.16 -4.68 11.41
C THR A 33 -4.04 -4.70 12.93
N ARG A 34 -3.18 -3.84 13.47
CA ARG A 34 -2.89 -3.66 14.91
C ARG A 34 -2.47 -2.22 15.19
N ASN A 35 -2.27 -1.89 16.47
CA ASN A 35 -1.77 -0.56 16.83
C ASN A 35 -0.45 -0.25 16.09
N PRO A 36 -0.41 0.78 15.21
CA PRO A 36 0.74 1.05 14.36
C PRO A 36 2.00 1.49 15.15
N ARG A 37 1.84 1.90 16.42
CA ARG A 37 2.94 2.36 17.28
C ARG A 37 3.36 1.36 18.35
N GLY A 38 2.50 0.42 18.71
CA GLY A 38 2.74 -0.49 19.84
C GLY A 38 2.62 -1.97 19.52
N GLY A 39 2.16 -2.33 18.33
CA GLY A 39 2.00 -3.71 17.89
C GLY A 39 0.92 -4.52 18.62
N SER A 40 0.20 -3.94 19.58
CA SER A 40 -0.90 -4.61 20.26
C SER A 40 -2.09 -4.82 19.31
N VAL A 41 -2.76 -5.96 19.45
CA VAL A 41 -3.91 -6.34 18.64
C VAL A 41 -5.08 -6.77 19.55
N ARG A 42 -6.30 -6.39 19.18
CA ARG A 42 -7.52 -6.88 19.84
C ARG A 42 -7.84 -8.31 19.39
N GLN A 43 -8.53 -9.07 20.22
CA GLN A 43 -9.09 -10.34 19.79
C GLN A 43 -9.99 -10.12 18.56
N LEU A 44 -9.88 -11.00 17.57
CA LEU A 44 -10.70 -10.95 16.37
C LEU A 44 -12.13 -11.36 16.73
N ASP A 45 -13.09 -10.47 16.45
CA ASP A 45 -14.51 -10.74 16.56
C ASP A 45 -15.03 -11.16 15.17
N LEU A 46 -15.35 -12.44 15.03
CA LEU A 46 -15.79 -12.99 13.75
C LEU A 46 -17.20 -12.54 13.35
N ASP A 47 -18.05 -12.19 14.30
CA ASP A 47 -19.40 -11.66 14.01
C ASP A 47 -19.28 -10.22 13.46
N ASP A 48 -18.41 -9.40 14.03
CA ASP A 48 -18.11 -8.05 13.54
C ASP A 48 -17.47 -8.09 12.13
N VAL A 49 -16.55 -9.02 11.89
CA VAL A 49 -15.99 -9.26 10.56
C VAL A 49 -17.05 -9.71 9.56
N ALA A 50 -17.97 -10.60 9.97
CA ALA A 50 -19.05 -11.06 9.12
C ALA A 50 -20.03 -9.91 8.77
N ALA A 51 -20.29 -9.00 9.70
CA ALA A 51 -21.07 -7.80 9.47
C ALA A 51 -20.42 -6.87 8.43
N LEU A 52 -19.10 -6.62 8.53
CA LEU A 52 -18.36 -5.88 7.49
C LEU A 52 -18.45 -6.58 6.13
N ARG A 53 -18.25 -7.90 6.06
CA ARG A 53 -18.36 -8.65 4.80
C ARG A 53 -19.72 -8.52 4.13
N SER A 54 -20.80 -8.55 4.94
CA SER A 54 -22.16 -8.37 4.44
C SER A 54 -22.35 -6.96 3.87
N LEU A 55 -21.88 -5.95 4.59
CA LEU A 55 -21.91 -4.56 4.16
C LEU A 55 -21.12 -4.34 2.87
N MET A 56 -19.92 -4.94 2.77
CA MET A 56 -19.09 -4.87 1.54
C MET A 56 -19.83 -5.47 0.34
N ALA A 57 -20.50 -6.62 0.51
CA ALA A 57 -21.24 -7.27 -0.56
C ALA A 57 -22.48 -6.45 -0.98
N GLU A 58 -23.23 -5.89 -0.01
CA GLU A 58 -24.42 -5.08 -0.27
C GLU A 58 -24.09 -3.80 -1.04
N HIS A 59 -22.95 -3.17 -0.75
CA HIS A 59 -22.54 -1.88 -1.33
C HIS A 59 -21.45 -2.00 -2.40
N SER A 60 -21.14 -3.21 -2.88
CA SER A 60 -20.17 -3.46 -3.95
C SER A 60 -18.78 -2.84 -3.66
N PHE A 61 -18.26 -3.04 -2.46
CA PHE A 61 -16.91 -2.61 -2.13
C PHE A 61 -15.87 -3.37 -2.96
N GLY A 62 -14.83 -2.67 -3.38
CA GLY A 62 -13.61 -3.26 -3.88
C GLY A 62 -12.77 -3.91 -2.77
N PRO A 63 -11.61 -4.48 -3.13
CA PRO A 63 -10.68 -5.06 -2.17
C PRO A 63 -10.24 -4.02 -1.12
N LEU A 64 -10.17 -4.43 0.15
CA LEU A 64 -9.60 -3.61 1.22
C LEU A 64 -8.08 -3.80 1.27
N VAL A 65 -7.38 -2.80 1.79
CA VAL A 65 -5.93 -2.82 1.98
C VAL A 65 -5.61 -2.76 3.47
N ALA A 66 -5.40 -3.92 4.10
CA ALA A 66 -4.89 -3.95 5.46
C ALA A 66 -3.42 -3.53 5.45
N HIS A 67 -3.02 -2.64 6.35
CA HIS A 67 -1.65 -2.13 6.41
C HIS A 67 -0.92 -2.64 7.64
N ALA A 68 0.31 -3.11 7.46
CA ALA A 68 1.20 -3.46 8.55
C ALA A 68 1.60 -2.19 9.34
N PRO A 69 1.83 -2.30 10.66
CA PRO A 69 2.38 -1.21 11.44
C PRO A 69 3.73 -0.70 10.92
N TYR A 70 3.96 0.60 11.01
CA TYR A 70 5.25 1.23 10.65
C TYR A 70 6.45 0.72 11.45
N THR A 71 6.20 0.03 12.57
CA THR A 71 7.24 -0.57 13.42
C THR A 71 7.81 -1.86 12.86
N TYR A 72 7.21 -2.42 11.81
CA TYR A 72 7.74 -3.61 11.15
C TYR A 72 9.00 -3.27 10.35
N ASN A 73 10.03 -4.09 10.55
CA ASN A 73 11.24 -4.00 9.76
C ASN A 73 11.85 -5.40 9.62
N PRO A 74 11.37 -6.21 8.66
CA PRO A 74 11.84 -7.58 8.46
C PRO A 74 13.30 -7.65 8.04
N CYS A 75 13.89 -6.58 7.52
CA CYS A 75 15.30 -6.54 7.12
C CYS A 75 16.20 -5.76 8.09
N SER A 76 15.74 -5.48 9.30
CA SER A 76 16.53 -4.78 10.32
C SER A 76 17.83 -5.52 10.66
N ALA A 77 18.89 -4.77 10.96
CA ALA A 77 20.12 -5.33 11.54
C ALA A 77 19.88 -5.92 12.96
N LYS A 78 18.81 -5.47 13.64
CA LYS A 78 18.44 -5.93 14.98
C LYS A 78 17.56 -7.16 14.89
N GLU A 79 18.04 -8.31 15.37
CA GLU A 79 17.32 -9.58 15.39
C GLU A 79 15.91 -9.47 16.02
N ARG A 80 15.82 -8.86 17.19
CA ARG A 80 14.53 -8.65 17.89
C ARG A 80 13.49 -7.91 17.05
N ALA A 81 13.91 -6.98 16.17
CA ALA A 81 12.98 -6.28 15.29
C ALA A 81 12.48 -7.19 14.16
N ARG A 82 13.35 -8.09 13.65
CA ARG A 82 12.96 -9.09 12.65
C ARG A 82 12.03 -10.15 13.24
N GLU A 83 12.35 -10.65 14.45
CA GLU A 83 11.49 -11.60 15.18
C GLU A 83 10.09 -11.03 15.40
N PHE A 84 10.02 -9.77 15.86
CA PHE A 84 8.73 -9.10 16.02
C PHE A 84 7.96 -8.96 14.70
N ALA A 85 8.63 -8.58 13.61
CA ALA A 85 8.01 -8.50 12.30
C ALA A 85 7.49 -9.87 11.83
N LEU A 86 8.30 -10.93 12.00
CA LEU A 86 7.94 -12.29 11.65
C LEU A 86 6.69 -12.78 12.40
N GLU A 87 6.68 -12.65 13.72
CA GLU A 87 5.56 -13.09 14.56
C GLU A 87 4.27 -12.32 14.23
N ALA A 88 4.38 -10.99 14.16
CA ALA A 88 3.24 -10.13 13.97
C ALA A 88 2.66 -10.21 12.55
N MET A 89 3.48 -10.27 11.50
CA MET A 89 3.00 -10.49 10.14
C MET A 89 2.32 -11.84 9.98
N GLY A 90 2.89 -12.91 10.57
CA GLY A 90 2.28 -14.25 10.54
C GLY A 90 0.93 -14.31 11.25
N GLU A 91 0.75 -13.56 12.34
CA GLU A 91 -0.55 -13.42 13.00
C GLU A 91 -1.52 -12.60 12.14
N ASP A 92 -1.07 -11.46 11.61
CA ASP A 92 -1.90 -10.57 10.78
C ASP A 92 -2.43 -11.30 9.54
N LEU A 93 -1.59 -12.05 8.83
CA LEU A 93 -2.02 -12.81 7.64
C LEU A 93 -3.09 -13.85 7.98
N ARG A 94 -2.95 -14.57 9.11
CA ARG A 94 -3.99 -15.52 9.54
C ARG A 94 -5.31 -14.80 9.88
N ARG A 95 -5.23 -13.61 10.47
CA ARG A 95 -6.42 -12.79 10.78
C ARG A 95 -7.10 -12.28 9.51
N MET A 96 -6.32 -11.93 8.49
CA MET A 96 -6.83 -11.48 7.20
C MET A 96 -7.61 -12.56 6.44
N GLU A 97 -7.40 -13.84 6.73
CA GLU A 97 -8.19 -14.93 6.13
C GLU A 97 -9.68 -14.90 6.55
N ALA A 98 -10.04 -14.15 7.59
CA ALA A 98 -11.44 -13.85 7.91
C ALA A 98 -12.07 -12.85 6.93
N LEU A 99 -11.24 -12.10 6.18
CA LEU A 99 -11.61 -11.14 5.11
C LEU A 99 -10.99 -11.58 3.78
N PRO A 100 -11.43 -12.71 3.19
CA PRO A 100 -10.78 -13.29 2.01
C PRO A 100 -10.90 -12.37 0.78
N GLY A 101 -9.85 -12.40 -0.07
CA GLY A 101 -9.80 -11.61 -1.31
C GLY A 101 -9.39 -10.16 -1.10
N ASN A 102 -8.85 -9.82 0.05
CA ASN A 102 -8.30 -8.51 0.37
C ASN A 102 -6.76 -8.54 0.38
N TYR A 103 -6.14 -7.37 0.54
CA TYR A 103 -4.70 -7.19 0.48
C TYR A 103 -4.11 -6.93 1.86
N TYR A 104 -2.86 -7.35 2.04
CA TYR A 104 -2.04 -7.00 3.19
C TYR A 104 -0.79 -6.29 2.69
N ASN A 105 -0.74 -4.98 2.88
CA ASN A 105 0.35 -4.10 2.45
C ASN A 105 1.36 -3.90 3.58
N PHE A 106 2.66 -3.84 3.25
CA PHE A 106 3.69 -3.52 4.21
C PHE A 106 4.89 -2.81 3.57
N HIS A 107 5.55 -1.97 4.35
CA HIS A 107 6.85 -1.41 3.98
C HIS A 107 7.92 -2.49 4.06
N PRO A 108 8.70 -2.75 3.00
CA PRO A 108 9.78 -3.72 3.03
C PRO A 108 10.81 -3.49 4.14
N GLY A 109 10.94 -2.24 4.62
CA GLY A 109 11.76 -1.85 5.75
C GLY A 109 13.11 -1.26 5.34
N ALA A 110 14.04 -1.21 6.30
CA ALA A 110 15.36 -0.62 6.12
C ALA A 110 16.46 -1.57 6.58
N HIS A 111 17.47 -1.78 5.74
CA HIS A 111 18.56 -2.73 5.99
C HIS A 111 19.59 -2.26 7.05
N VAL A 112 19.53 -1.00 7.44
CA VAL A 112 20.33 -0.42 8.55
C VAL A 112 21.83 -0.78 8.45
N GLY A 113 22.43 -0.50 7.29
CA GLY A 113 23.87 -0.70 7.05
C GLY A 113 24.33 -2.10 6.65
N GLN A 114 23.41 -3.09 6.53
CA GLN A 114 23.76 -4.46 6.11
C GLN A 114 23.95 -4.61 4.59
N GLY A 115 23.49 -3.62 3.81
CA GLY A 115 23.43 -3.69 2.34
C GLY A 115 22.06 -4.13 1.84
N VAL A 116 21.70 -3.66 0.65
CA VAL A 116 20.39 -3.90 0.04
C VAL A 116 20.16 -5.38 -0.26
N GLU A 117 21.16 -6.09 -0.77
CA GLU A 117 21.09 -7.52 -1.07
C GLU A 117 20.74 -8.33 0.18
N ARG A 118 21.38 -8.01 1.33
CA ARG A 118 21.05 -8.66 2.59
C ARG A 118 19.65 -8.28 3.07
N GLY A 119 19.22 -7.06 2.83
CA GLY A 119 17.84 -6.62 3.10
C GLY A 119 16.82 -7.45 2.33
N ILE A 120 17.02 -7.61 1.03
CA ILE A 120 16.18 -8.41 0.13
C ILE A 120 16.08 -9.87 0.62
N GLU A 121 17.21 -10.50 0.95
CA GLU A 121 17.25 -11.87 1.48
C GLU A 121 16.40 -12.01 2.76
N LEU A 122 16.56 -11.10 3.72
CA LEU A 122 15.85 -11.13 5.00
C LEU A 122 14.35 -10.92 4.84
N ILE A 123 13.94 -10.03 3.91
CA ILE A 123 12.51 -9.83 3.59
C ILE A 123 11.93 -11.10 2.96
N ALA A 124 12.63 -11.68 1.98
CA ALA A 124 12.20 -12.93 1.35
C ALA A 124 12.14 -14.10 2.35
N ASP A 125 13.11 -14.20 3.27
CA ASP A 125 13.10 -15.18 4.36
C ASP A 125 11.86 -15.03 5.25
N THR A 126 11.51 -13.80 5.60
CA THR A 126 10.32 -13.50 6.40
C THR A 126 9.05 -13.92 5.65
N LEU A 127 8.90 -13.50 4.39
CA LEU A 127 7.73 -13.83 3.57
C LEU A 127 7.56 -15.34 3.39
N CYS A 128 8.64 -16.06 3.10
CA CYS A 128 8.61 -17.53 2.99
C CYS A 128 8.16 -18.24 4.28
N GLN A 129 8.37 -17.63 5.44
CA GLN A 129 7.99 -18.19 6.74
C GLN A 129 6.56 -17.84 7.14
N VAL A 130 6.09 -16.62 6.84
CA VAL A 130 4.78 -16.13 7.30
C VAL A 130 3.64 -16.44 6.34
N MET A 131 3.93 -16.47 5.03
CA MET A 131 2.95 -16.84 4.01
C MET A 131 2.74 -18.35 3.97
N PHE A 132 1.55 -18.79 3.61
CA PHE A 132 1.19 -20.20 3.60
C PHE A 132 0.40 -20.57 2.35
N GLU A 133 0.52 -21.85 1.97
CA GLU A 133 -0.20 -22.41 0.82
C GLU A 133 -1.71 -22.30 1.03
N GLY A 134 -2.41 -21.84 0.00
CA GLY A 134 -3.86 -21.66 0.02
C GLY A 134 -4.36 -20.40 0.73
N GLN A 135 -3.46 -19.49 1.16
CA GLN A 135 -3.90 -18.17 1.62
C GLN A 135 -4.62 -17.41 0.50
N ARG A 136 -5.63 -16.63 0.89
CA ARG A 136 -6.44 -15.83 -0.06
C ARG A 136 -6.14 -14.34 0.02
N THR A 137 -5.36 -13.95 1.02
CA THR A 137 -4.84 -12.59 1.19
C THR A 137 -3.60 -12.41 0.32
N CYS A 138 -3.63 -11.48 -0.62
CA CYS A 138 -2.43 -11.12 -1.37
C CYS A 138 -1.57 -10.16 -0.55
N VAL A 139 -0.28 -10.46 -0.43
CA VAL A 139 0.70 -9.63 0.28
C VAL A 139 1.31 -8.64 -0.71
N LEU A 140 1.28 -7.36 -0.37
CA LEU A 140 1.79 -6.29 -1.19
C LEU A 140 3.06 -5.69 -0.60
N LEU A 141 4.10 -5.65 -1.41
CA LEU A 141 5.29 -4.84 -1.16
C LEU A 141 4.99 -3.39 -1.55
N GLU A 142 5.09 -2.46 -0.63
CA GLU A 142 4.93 -1.06 -0.97
C GLU A 142 6.21 -0.50 -1.61
N THR A 143 6.05 0.34 -2.65
CA THR A 143 7.16 1.14 -3.16
C THR A 143 7.61 2.14 -2.10
N MET A 144 8.93 2.30 -1.92
CA MET A 144 9.50 3.13 -0.86
C MET A 144 10.17 4.40 -1.41
N ALA A 145 10.22 5.44 -0.59
CA ALA A 145 10.82 6.73 -0.95
C ALA A 145 12.35 6.71 -1.03
N GLY A 146 13.01 5.65 -0.54
CA GLY A 146 14.47 5.56 -0.50
C GLY A 146 15.11 6.38 0.62
N LYS A 147 14.36 6.62 1.69
CA LYS A 147 14.84 7.37 2.85
C LYS A 147 15.86 6.54 3.64
N GLY A 148 17.08 7.04 3.72
CA GLY A 148 18.16 6.40 4.46
C GLY A 148 18.58 5.07 3.84
N THR A 149 18.17 3.94 4.42
CA THR A 149 18.53 2.59 3.99
C THR A 149 17.30 1.71 3.71
N GLU A 150 16.21 2.34 3.31
CA GLU A 150 14.99 1.64 2.89
C GLU A 150 15.26 0.73 1.69
N VAL A 151 14.58 -0.42 1.69
CA VAL A 151 14.55 -1.38 0.57
C VAL A 151 13.20 -1.26 -0.12
N GLY A 152 13.18 -1.35 -1.44
CA GLY A 152 11.95 -1.23 -2.25
C GLY A 152 11.75 0.15 -2.87
N SER A 153 12.79 1.00 -2.84
CA SER A 153 12.79 2.30 -3.53
C SER A 153 13.07 2.17 -5.04
N ARG A 154 13.62 1.04 -5.45
CA ARG A 154 13.83 0.70 -6.87
C ARG A 154 12.96 -0.49 -7.24
N PHE A 155 12.41 -0.46 -8.44
CA PHE A 155 11.57 -1.56 -8.93
C PHE A 155 12.35 -2.90 -8.99
N GLU A 156 13.66 -2.86 -9.27
CA GLU A 156 14.51 -4.03 -9.24
C GLU A 156 14.61 -4.68 -7.85
N GLU A 157 14.53 -3.89 -6.78
CA GLU A 157 14.56 -4.41 -5.41
C GLU A 157 13.26 -5.16 -5.09
N LEU A 158 12.11 -4.64 -5.52
CA LEU A 158 10.81 -5.29 -5.38
C LEU A 158 10.76 -6.59 -6.19
N ALA A 159 11.20 -6.55 -7.46
CA ALA A 159 11.32 -7.73 -8.30
C ALA A 159 12.22 -8.80 -7.67
N ALA A 160 13.41 -8.41 -7.16
CA ALA A 160 14.34 -9.34 -6.51
C ALA A 160 13.75 -9.99 -5.25
N ILE A 161 12.94 -9.28 -4.45
CA ILE A 161 12.23 -9.86 -3.30
C ILE A 161 11.22 -10.91 -3.79
N ILE A 162 10.38 -10.56 -4.77
CA ILE A 162 9.36 -11.45 -5.34
C ILE A 162 10.02 -12.70 -5.93
N ASP A 163 11.04 -12.54 -6.76
CA ASP A 163 11.79 -13.62 -7.37
C ASP A 163 12.41 -14.56 -6.34
N ALA A 164 12.99 -13.99 -5.27
CA ALA A 164 13.61 -14.76 -4.19
C ALA A 164 12.56 -15.58 -3.39
N VAL A 165 11.34 -15.09 -3.23
CA VAL A 165 10.23 -15.84 -2.63
C VAL A 165 9.74 -16.92 -3.59
N CYS A 166 9.43 -16.57 -4.84
CA CYS A 166 8.88 -17.49 -5.84
C CYS A 166 9.84 -18.63 -6.19
N ALA A 167 11.16 -18.37 -6.18
CA ALA A 167 12.17 -19.41 -6.37
C ALA A 167 12.17 -20.47 -5.26
N ARG A 168 11.77 -20.10 -4.03
CA ARG A 168 11.73 -21.00 -2.86
C ARG A 168 10.34 -21.59 -2.63
N ARG A 169 9.30 -20.82 -2.92
CA ARG A 169 7.89 -21.09 -2.63
C ARG A 169 7.04 -20.70 -3.85
N PRO A 170 7.14 -21.43 -4.98
CA PRO A 170 6.45 -21.07 -6.23
C PRO A 170 4.92 -21.06 -6.08
N GLU A 171 4.36 -21.78 -5.14
CA GLU A 171 2.92 -21.77 -4.82
C GLU A 171 2.41 -20.45 -4.25
N LEU A 172 3.30 -19.53 -3.83
CA LEU A 172 2.96 -18.22 -3.31
C LEU A 172 2.91 -17.13 -4.39
N ASP A 173 3.28 -17.46 -5.62
CA ASP A 173 3.44 -16.50 -6.72
C ASP A 173 2.22 -15.59 -6.91
N GLU A 174 1.01 -16.16 -6.97
CA GLU A 174 -0.22 -15.40 -7.17
C GLU A 174 -0.65 -14.57 -5.94
N CYS A 175 -0.07 -14.86 -4.76
CA CYS A 175 -0.35 -14.18 -3.50
C CYS A 175 0.63 -13.03 -3.20
N LEU A 176 1.52 -12.69 -4.15
CA LEU A 176 2.46 -11.58 -4.05
C LEU A 176 2.15 -10.49 -5.06
N GLY A 177 2.21 -9.24 -4.61
CA GLY A 177 2.00 -8.07 -5.46
C GLY A 177 2.74 -6.85 -4.95
N VAL A 178 2.42 -5.71 -5.54
CA VAL A 178 3.00 -4.40 -5.21
C VAL A 178 1.88 -3.41 -4.98
N CYS A 179 2.05 -2.55 -3.99
CA CYS A 179 1.32 -1.30 -3.82
C CYS A 179 2.22 -0.15 -4.27
N LEU A 180 1.77 0.62 -5.25
CA LEU A 180 2.49 1.80 -5.72
C LEU A 180 2.01 3.02 -4.94
N ASP A 181 2.90 3.65 -4.17
CA ASP A 181 2.62 4.95 -3.55
C ASP A 181 3.18 6.08 -4.43
N THR A 182 2.31 7.02 -4.82
CA THR A 182 2.66 8.11 -5.73
C THR A 182 3.66 9.10 -5.14
N CYS A 183 3.60 9.35 -3.83
CA CYS A 183 4.58 10.15 -3.11
C CYS A 183 5.94 9.43 -3.07
N HIS A 184 5.93 8.14 -2.71
CA HIS A 184 7.16 7.36 -2.56
C HIS A 184 7.91 7.19 -3.88
N VAL A 185 7.24 6.84 -4.97
CA VAL A 185 7.91 6.69 -6.27
C VAL A 185 8.49 8.01 -6.76
N SER A 186 7.77 9.12 -6.56
CA SER A 186 8.31 10.45 -6.89
C SER A 186 9.53 10.78 -6.01
N ASP A 187 9.42 10.60 -4.69
CA ASP A 187 10.52 10.84 -3.76
C ASP A 187 11.75 9.94 -4.06
N ALA A 188 11.53 8.72 -4.58
CA ALA A 188 12.58 7.81 -5.03
C ALA A 188 13.26 8.24 -6.34
N GLY A 189 12.66 9.18 -7.08
CA GLY A 189 13.23 9.74 -8.32
C GLY A 189 12.53 9.31 -9.61
N TYR A 190 11.41 8.62 -9.52
CA TYR A 190 10.58 8.32 -10.70
C TYR A 190 9.66 9.52 -11.00
N ASP A 191 9.85 10.15 -12.17
CA ASP A 191 9.14 11.38 -12.54
C ASP A 191 7.72 11.09 -13.08
N ILE A 192 6.80 10.77 -12.18
CA ILE A 192 5.39 10.51 -12.53
C ILE A 192 4.63 11.78 -12.96
N VAL A 193 5.21 12.96 -12.74
CA VAL A 193 4.63 14.23 -13.16
C VAL A 193 4.80 14.44 -14.65
N HIS A 194 5.99 14.18 -15.20
CA HIS A 194 6.28 14.46 -16.60
C HIS A 194 6.33 13.21 -17.49
N ASP A 195 6.54 12.02 -16.89
CA ASP A 195 6.71 10.74 -17.62
C ASP A 195 6.01 9.57 -16.91
N LEU A 196 4.72 9.70 -16.57
CA LEU A 196 3.95 8.63 -15.94
C LEU A 196 3.97 7.33 -16.75
N ASP A 197 3.79 7.43 -18.08
CA ASP A 197 3.78 6.27 -18.97
C ASP A 197 5.14 5.55 -18.93
N GLY A 198 6.25 6.29 -19.05
CA GLY A 198 7.59 5.71 -18.98
C GLY A 198 7.91 5.05 -17.64
N VAL A 199 7.43 5.62 -16.52
CA VAL A 199 7.57 5.00 -15.20
C VAL A 199 6.78 3.71 -15.09
N LEU A 200 5.55 3.67 -15.60
CA LEU A 200 4.72 2.47 -15.58
C LEU A 200 5.20 1.39 -16.57
N ASP A 201 5.74 1.78 -17.71
CA ASP A 201 6.41 0.87 -18.66
C ASP A 201 7.68 0.26 -18.03
N GLU A 202 8.45 1.05 -17.27
CA GLU A 202 9.59 0.52 -16.51
C GLU A 202 9.14 -0.46 -15.43
N PHE A 203 8.07 -0.14 -14.70
CA PHE A 203 7.48 -1.04 -13.71
C PHE A 203 7.04 -2.36 -14.36
N ASP A 204 6.33 -2.31 -15.47
CA ASP A 204 5.90 -3.51 -16.20
C ASP A 204 7.08 -4.36 -16.65
N ARG A 205 8.10 -3.73 -17.22
CA ARG A 205 9.31 -4.44 -17.68
C ARG A 205 10.10 -5.11 -16.55
N VAL A 206 10.15 -4.50 -15.35
CA VAL A 206 10.99 -4.94 -14.24
C VAL A 206 10.23 -5.86 -13.28
N VAL A 207 9.00 -5.52 -12.93
CA VAL A 207 8.19 -6.22 -11.92
C VAL A 207 7.05 -7.00 -12.57
N GLY A 208 6.48 -6.45 -13.64
CA GLY A 208 5.28 -6.95 -14.31
C GLY A 208 4.02 -6.21 -13.88
N ALA A 209 3.26 -5.66 -14.85
CA ALA A 209 2.03 -4.90 -14.57
C ALA A 209 1.00 -5.71 -13.76
N SER A 210 0.94 -7.02 -13.96
CA SER A 210 0.03 -7.91 -13.22
C SER A 210 0.32 -7.99 -11.71
N ARG A 211 1.51 -7.56 -11.27
CA ARG A 211 1.87 -7.49 -9.84
C ARG A 211 1.31 -6.24 -9.16
N LEU A 212 0.97 -5.22 -9.91
CA LEU A 212 0.40 -4.00 -9.35
C LEU A 212 -1.05 -4.27 -8.92
N ARG A 213 -1.34 -4.15 -7.64
CA ARG A 213 -2.62 -4.54 -7.03
C ARG A 213 -3.34 -3.41 -6.33
N ALA A 214 -2.62 -2.38 -5.89
CA ALA A 214 -3.18 -1.22 -5.21
C ALA A 214 -2.33 0.02 -5.47
N VAL A 215 -2.93 1.18 -5.29
CA VAL A 215 -2.24 2.47 -5.38
C VAL A 215 -2.52 3.26 -4.10
N HIS A 216 -1.47 3.66 -3.38
CA HIS A 216 -1.58 4.75 -2.43
C HIS A 216 -1.46 6.06 -3.21
N ILE A 217 -2.55 6.81 -3.27
CA ILE A 217 -2.61 8.06 -4.04
C ILE A 217 -2.43 9.25 -3.11
N ASN A 218 -1.22 9.79 -3.09
CA ASN A 218 -0.81 10.87 -2.23
C ASN A 218 -0.08 11.95 -3.02
N ASP A 219 -0.21 13.23 -2.63
CA ASP A 219 0.70 14.27 -3.09
C ASP A 219 1.97 14.28 -2.21
N SER A 220 3.04 14.90 -2.67
CA SER A 220 4.30 14.97 -1.92
C SER A 220 4.64 16.42 -1.54
N LYS A 221 5.10 16.63 -0.30
CA LYS A 221 5.67 17.92 0.15
C LYS A 221 7.00 18.24 -0.53
N ASN A 222 7.59 17.28 -1.20
CA ASN A 222 8.96 17.38 -1.69
C ASN A 222 9.01 17.22 -3.21
N PRO A 223 10.04 17.79 -3.87
CA PRO A 223 10.26 17.55 -5.29
C PRO A 223 10.73 16.10 -5.54
N CYS A 224 10.59 15.66 -6.78
CA CYS A 224 11.05 14.35 -7.24
C CYS A 224 12.52 14.11 -6.84
N GLY A 225 12.82 12.90 -6.34
CA GLY A 225 14.15 12.49 -5.91
C GLY A 225 14.58 13.02 -4.53
N ALA A 226 13.66 13.51 -3.71
CA ALA A 226 14.00 14.09 -2.40
C ALA A 226 14.31 13.07 -1.31
N HIS A 227 13.84 11.82 -1.42
CA HIS A 227 14.00 10.73 -0.44
C HIS A 227 13.50 11.08 0.97
N LYS A 228 12.28 11.63 1.08
CA LYS A 228 11.76 12.19 2.35
C LYS A 228 10.54 11.47 2.91
N ASP A 229 9.65 10.97 2.08
CA ASP A 229 8.38 10.37 2.50
C ASP A 229 7.57 11.35 3.38
N ARG A 230 6.90 12.31 2.74
CA ARG A 230 6.06 13.31 3.40
C ARG A 230 4.86 13.61 2.51
N HIS A 231 3.73 12.99 2.82
CA HIS A 231 2.47 13.18 2.10
C HIS A 231 1.94 14.62 2.29
N GLU A 232 1.30 15.11 1.23
CA GLU A 232 0.54 16.36 1.22
C GLU A 232 -0.88 16.10 0.69
N VAL A 233 -1.76 17.04 0.91
CA VAL A 233 -3.12 17.06 0.36
C VAL A 233 -3.07 17.10 -1.16
N ILE A 234 -3.93 16.35 -1.83
CA ILE A 234 -4.00 16.26 -3.30
C ILE A 234 -4.09 17.67 -3.93
N GLY A 235 -3.16 17.96 -4.82
CA GLY A 235 -3.05 19.23 -5.53
C GLY A 235 -2.35 20.35 -4.76
N ALA A 236 -1.92 20.11 -3.51
CA ALA A 236 -1.23 21.11 -2.69
C ALA A 236 0.28 20.88 -2.58
N GLY A 237 0.77 19.76 -3.05
CA GLY A 237 2.18 19.38 -3.02
C GLY A 237 2.89 19.48 -4.36
N CYS A 238 4.10 18.94 -4.40
CA CYS A 238 4.99 19.01 -5.57
C CYS A 238 4.53 18.13 -6.75
N LEU A 239 3.58 17.21 -6.56
CA LEU A 239 3.03 16.46 -7.68
C LEU A 239 1.93 17.26 -8.38
N GLY A 240 0.97 17.82 -7.65
CA GLY A 240 -0.24 18.41 -8.21
C GLY A 240 -0.21 19.94 -8.31
N SER A 241 0.72 20.63 -7.67
CA SER A 241 0.78 22.09 -7.70
C SER A 241 1.75 22.62 -8.76
N ALA A 242 1.25 23.30 -9.79
CA ALA A 242 2.09 23.94 -10.81
C ALA A 242 3.04 25.01 -10.22
N GLU A 243 2.65 25.66 -9.12
CA GLU A 243 3.50 26.65 -8.42
C GLU A 243 4.74 25.99 -7.80
N LEU A 244 4.65 24.69 -7.44
CA LEU A 244 5.73 23.90 -6.85
C LEU A 244 6.45 23.02 -7.88
N GLY A 245 6.15 23.17 -9.18
CA GLY A 245 6.77 22.41 -10.25
C GLY A 245 6.03 21.11 -10.60
N GLY A 246 4.84 20.90 -10.04
CA GLY A 246 3.97 19.77 -10.35
C GLY A 246 3.13 19.99 -11.63
N GLY A 247 2.31 18.98 -11.96
CA GLY A 247 1.38 19.00 -13.08
C GLY A 247 -0.06 19.06 -12.61
N GLU A 248 -0.82 20.07 -13.01
CA GLU A 248 -2.24 20.20 -12.63
C GLU A 248 -3.09 18.99 -13.05
N ASP A 249 -2.65 18.25 -14.06
CA ASP A 249 -3.32 17.06 -14.64
C ASP A 249 -2.79 15.72 -14.10
N VAL A 250 -1.76 15.71 -13.26
CA VAL A 250 -1.09 14.48 -12.84
C VAL A 250 -2.06 13.47 -12.22
N PHE A 251 -2.92 13.93 -11.31
CA PHE A 251 -3.89 13.05 -10.67
C PHE A 251 -4.99 12.57 -11.62
N ALA A 252 -5.39 13.41 -12.60
CA ALA A 252 -6.32 13.00 -13.65
C ALA A 252 -5.73 11.87 -14.52
N ARG A 253 -4.44 11.99 -14.89
CA ARG A 253 -3.71 10.94 -15.62
C ARG A 253 -3.59 9.67 -14.81
N ILE A 254 -3.23 9.77 -13.51
CA ILE A 254 -3.09 8.61 -12.62
C ILE A 254 -4.41 7.83 -12.50
N VAL A 255 -5.52 8.49 -12.15
CA VAL A 255 -6.81 7.80 -11.93
C VAL A 255 -7.48 7.30 -13.21
N SER A 256 -7.03 7.78 -14.38
CA SER A 256 -7.54 7.37 -15.69
C SER A 256 -6.60 6.40 -16.43
N HIS A 257 -5.37 6.20 -15.92
CA HIS A 257 -4.38 5.39 -16.63
C HIS A 257 -4.82 3.93 -16.77
N PRO A 258 -4.72 3.30 -17.97
CA PRO A 258 -5.20 1.93 -18.22
C PRO A 258 -4.65 0.86 -17.26
N HIS A 259 -3.41 0.99 -16.78
CA HIS A 259 -2.82 0.08 -15.81
C HIS A 259 -3.25 0.31 -14.37
N LEU A 260 -3.85 1.48 -14.04
CA LEU A 260 -4.16 1.88 -12.67
C LEU A 260 -5.67 1.96 -12.37
N ARG A 261 -6.47 2.43 -13.32
CA ARG A 261 -7.87 2.85 -13.12
C ARG A 261 -8.81 1.79 -12.52
N ASP A 262 -8.48 0.52 -12.66
CA ASP A 262 -9.25 -0.61 -12.15
C ASP A 262 -8.74 -1.12 -10.78
N LEU A 263 -7.67 -0.51 -10.24
CA LEU A 263 -7.10 -0.85 -8.94
C LEU A 263 -7.76 -0.05 -7.80
N PRO A 264 -7.72 -0.54 -6.56
CA PRO A 264 -8.10 0.27 -5.42
C PRO A 264 -7.07 1.38 -5.16
N PHE A 265 -7.56 2.61 -5.05
CA PHE A 265 -6.82 3.79 -4.66
C PHE A 265 -7.07 4.12 -3.19
N ILE A 266 -6.01 4.33 -2.43
CA ILE A 266 -6.08 4.66 -1.00
C ILE A 266 -5.37 6.00 -0.74
N LEU A 267 -6.06 6.92 -0.10
CA LEU A 267 -5.50 8.18 0.39
C LEU A 267 -4.91 8.01 1.79
N GLU A 268 -3.69 8.50 1.96
CA GLU A 268 -3.00 8.60 3.25
C GLU A 268 -2.55 10.06 3.51
N THR A 269 -3.19 10.99 2.84
CA THR A 269 -2.96 12.43 2.98
C THR A 269 -3.24 12.91 4.40
N PRO A 270 -2.63 14.03 4.85
CA PRO A 270 -2.80 14.55 6.21
C PRO A 270 -4.18 15.20 6.40
N ASN A 271 -5.23 14.40 6.33
CA ASN A 271 -6.62 14.83 6.40
C ASN A 271 -7.41 14.16 7.52
N GLU A 272 -8.52 14.80 7.90
CA GLU A 272 -9.62 14.21 8.64
C GLU A 272 -10.69 13.70 7.66
N LEU A 273 -11.69 12.94 8.15
CA LEU A 273 -12.74 12.33 7.30
C LEU A 273 -13.39 13.29 6.31
N ALA A 274 -13.68 14.54 6.73
CA ALA A 274 -14.26 15.55 5.85
C ALA A 274 -13.28 16.03 4.76
N GLY A 275 -11.98 15.99 5.03
CA GLY A 275 -10.93 16.27 4.03
C GLY A 275 -10.84 15.15 3.02
N TYR A 276 -10.78 13.90 3.48
CA TYR A 276 -10.81 12.73 2.61
C TYR A 276 -12.03 12.70 1.70
N ALA A 277 -13.24 13.00 2.22
CA ALA A 277 -14.44 13.06 1.39
C ALA A 277 -14.30 14.05 0.22
N ARG A 278 -13.70 15.23 0.46
CA ARG A 278 -13.45 16.22 -0.61
C ARG A 278 -12.42 15.76 -1.63
N GLU A 279 -11.31 15.15 -1.19
CA GLU A 279 -10.29 14.60 -2.10
C GLU A 279 -10.83 13.47 -2.95
N ILE A 280 -11.65 12.61 -2.39
CA ILE A 280 -12.30 11.50 -3.10
C ILE A 280 -13.28 12.03 -4.16
N GLU A 281 -14.08 13.04 -3.82
CA GLU A 281 -14.96 13.69 -4.78
C GLU A 281 -14.16 14.35 -5.91
N LEU A 282 -13.07 15.03 -5.58
CA LEU A 282 -12.14 15.62 -6.55
C LEU A 282 -11.59 14.55 -7.49
N LEU A 283 -10.99 13.49 -6.97
CA LEU A 283 -10.36 12.43 -7.78
C LEU A 283 -11.37 11.69 -8.66
N ARG A 284 -12.58 11.45 -8.18
CA ARG A 284 -13.66 10.90 -9.01
C ARG A 284 -14.07 11.83 -10.14
N GLY A 285 -14.10 13.14 -9.90
CA GLY A 285 -14.38 14.15 -10.93
C GLY A 285 -13.28 14.28 -11.99
N LEU A 286 -12.05 13.83 -11.67
CA LEU A 286 -10.92 13.83 -12.58
C LEU A 286 -10.85 12.58 -13.48
N GLN A 287 -11.51 11.48 -13.07
CA GLN A 287 -11.49 10.23 -13.86
C GLN A 287 -12.20 10.44 -15.21
N THR A 288 -11.50 10.14 -16.28
CA THR A 288 -12.04 10.10 -17.65
C THR A 288 -12.16 8.65 -18.11
N ASP A 289 -13.10 8.40 -19.05
CA ASP A 289 -13.38 7.07 -19.65
C ASP A 289 -12.20 6.51 -20.46
#